data_65f38ad2b114fc860fd31ea01b6aff3e
#
_entry.id   65f38ad2b114fc860fd31ea01b6aff3e
#
_cell.length_a   1.000
_cell.length_b   1.000
_cell.length_c   1.000
_cell.angle_alpha   90.00
_cell.angle_beta   90.00
_cell.angle_gamma   90.00
#
_symmetry.space_group_name_H-M   'P 1'
#
loop_
_entity.id
_entity.type
_entity.pdbx_description
1 polymer ?
#
loop_
_entity_poly.entity_id
_entity_poly.type
_entity_poly.pdbx_seq_one_letter_code
_entity_poly.pdbx_strand_id
1 'polypeptide(L)'
;MTIDTLTPPATERAGDPAALRVVPARHYARWAAAAAVLVLVAQFAHGLATNPVWEWDVFRAYVFSETIVQAVWVTLQLTAYATVLGFLLGTVLAFMRLSRSPLLQTVAWSYIWIFRSIPMIVQLVFWFNLSALYKELGVGIPFGPVFWSVDSNTLIGTIGAAVIGLSLHQAAYAAEIVRGGVLAVDHGQSEAAAALGIPRLRQIRRIVLPQAMRAILPTAGNEIVGLLKGTSVVYVMSIGELFYQVQVIYGRNGRVIPLLLVATAWYVVLTSVLSVVQYYVERHYARGADRTPPPTPIQRVRRFVAAQRRAATTREPTEKT
;
A
#
# COMPACT_ATOMS: atom_id res chain seq x y z
N MET A 1 -34.26 4.37 -82.54
CA MET A 1 -33.61 5.21 -81.49
C MET A 1 -33.35 4.30 -80.34
N THR A 2 -32.15 3.67 -80.37
CA THR A 2 -31.71 2.60 -79.40
C THR A 2 -30.98 3.25 -78.25
N ILE A 3 -31.48 3.01 -77.08
CA ILE A 3 -30.89 3.53 -75.84
C ILE A 3 -29.79 2.54 -75.41
N ASP A 4 -28.51 2.98 -75.56
CA ASP A 4 -27.35 2.28 -75.06
C ASP A 4 -27.32 2.28 -73.57
N THR A 5 -27.44 1.11 -72.91
CA THR A 5 -27.32 0.92 -71.49
C THR A 5 -25.82 0.88 -71.11
N LEU A 6 -25.33 1.99 -70.61
CA LEU A 6 -23.98 2.06 -70.01
C LEU A 6 -23.92 1.17 -68.75
N THR A 7 -23.27 0.03 -68.92
CA THR A 7 -22.84 -0.79 -67.74
C THR A 7 -21.76 -0.02 -66.99
N PRO A 8 -21.91 0.19 -65.66
CA PRO A 8 -20.88 0.84 -64.85
C PRO A 8 -19.64 -0.07 -64.78
N PRO A 9 -18.43 0.50 -64.77
CA PRO A 9 -17.21 -0.27 -64.67
C PRO A 9 -17.16 -1.10 -63.37
N ALA A 10 -16.72 -2.34 -63.53
CA ALA A 10 -16.55 -3.25 -62.38
C ALA A 10 -15.61 -2.61 -61.33
N THR A 11 -16.17 -2.24 -60.22
CA THR A 11 -15.39 -1.87 -59.05
C THR A 11 -14.45 -3.03 -58.73
N GLU A 12 -13.14 -2.79 -58.81
CA GLU A 12 -12.11 -3.70 -58.32
C GLU A 12 -12.50 -4.07 -56.87
N ARG A 13 -12.84 -5.35 -56.71
CA ARG A 13 -13.09 -5.89 -55.37
C ARG A 13 -11.76 -5.78 -54.60
N ALA A 14 -11.71 -4.84 -53.65
CA ALA A 14 -10.66 -4.81 -52.67
C ALA A 14 -10.46 -6.22 -52.13
N GLY A 15 -9.24 -6.76 -52.28
CA GLY A 15 -8.94 -8.14 -51.94
C GLY A 15 -9.40 -8.47 -50.53
N ASP A 16 -9.94 -9.66 -50.36
CA ASP A 16 -10.45 -10.16 -49.07
C ASP A 16 -9.45 -9.87 -47.96
N PRO A 17 -9.82 -9.08 -46.90
CA PRO A 17 -8.92 -8.80 -45.79
C PRO A 17 -8.42 -10.06 -45.06
N ALA A 18 -9.11 -11.21 -45.23
CA ALA A 18 -8.67 -12.51 -44.73
C ALA A 18 -7.45 -13.07 -45.48
N ALA A 19 -7.14 -12.57 -46.71
CA ALA A 19 -5.98 -12.97 -47.51
C ALA A 19 -4.70 -12.18 -47.16
N LEU A 20 -4.78 -11.16 -46.28
CA LEU A 20 -3.61 -10.38 -45.85
C LEU A 20 -2.75 -11.21 -44.90
N ARG A 21 -1.57 -11.62 -45.37
CA ARG A 21 -0.57 -12.31 -44.54
C ARG A 21 0.02 -11.31 -43.55
N VAL A 22 -0.33 -11.46 -42.22
CA VAL A 22 0.25 -10.66 -41.18
C VAL A 22 1.74 -11.01 -41.02
N VAL A 23 2.61 -10.13 -41.49
CA VAL A 23 4.06 -10.26 -41.32
C VAL A 23 4.44 -9.56 -40.02
N PRO A 24 5.01 -10.27 -39.00
CA PRO A 24 5.42 -9.65 -37.78
C PRO A 24 6.54 -8.63 -38.03
N ALA A 25 6.32 -7.37 -37.68
CA ALA A 25 7.33 -6.32 -37.79
C ALA A 25 8.52 -6.66 -36.88
N ARG A 26 9.72 -6.74 -37.46
CA ARG A 26 10.95 -6.98 -36.71
C ARG A 26 11.42 -5.65 -36.11
N HIS A 27 11.23 -5.46 -34.81
CA HIS A 27 11.65 -4.25 -34.13
C HIS A 27 13.10 -4.36 -33.60
N TYR A 28 14.07 -4.33 -34.50
CA TYR A 28 15.50 -4.45 -34.14
C TYR A 28 15.93 -3.39 -33.12
N ALA A 29 15.44 -2.15 -33.25
CA ALA A 29 15.73 -1.09 -32.28
C ALA A 29 15.23 -1.42 -30.86
N ARG A 30 14.08 -2.08 -30.71
CA ARG A 30 13.58 -2.53 -29.40
C ARG A 30 14.44 -3.64 -28.80
N TRP A 31 14.93 -4.56 -29.61
CA TRP A 31 15.84 -5.61 -29.16
C TRP A 31 17.21 -5.06 -28.79
N ALA A 32 17.73 -4.11 -29.56
CA ALA A 32 18.98 -3.41 -29.22
C ALA A 32 18.84 -2.62 -27.93
N ALA A 33 17.73 -1.90 -27.74
CA ALA A 33 17.45 -1.19 -26.50
C ALA A 33 17.31 -2.16 -25.31
N ALA A 34 16.60 -3.28 -25.47
CA ALA A 34 16.48 -4.30 -24.43
C ALA A 34 17.84 -4.92 -24.07
N ALA A 35 18.68 -5.21 -25.07
CA ALA A 35 20.03 -5.71 -24.84
C ALA A 35 20.90 -4.67 -24.10
N ALA A 36 20.85 -3.40 -24.49
CA ALA A 36 21.57 -2.34 -23.81
C ALA A 36 21.12 -2.20 -22.35
N VAL A 37 19.81 -2.23 -22.09
CA VAL A 37 19.28 -2.22 -20.71
C VAL A 37 19.75 -3.42 -19.91
N LEU A 38 19.74 -4.62 -20.49
CA LEU A 38 20.23 -5.83 -19.83
C LEU A 38 21.73 -5.74 -19.50
N VAL A 39 22.54 -5.21 -20.41
CA VAL A 39 23.98 -4.99 -20.16
C VAL A 39 24.17 -4.00 -19.00
N LEU A 40 23.45 -2.87 -19.01
CA LEU A 40 23.54 -1.88 -17.92
C LEU A 40 23.10 -2.47 -16.58
N VAL A 41 22.00 -3.24 -16.56
CA VAL A 41 21.53 -3.93 -15.35
C VAL A 41 22.55 -4.98 -14.88
N ALA A 42 23.14 -5.74 -15.79
CA ALA A 42 24.17 -6.73 -15.45
C ALA A 42 25.44 -6.05 -14.91
N GLN A 43 25.85 -4.95 -15.52
CA GLN A 43 27.02 -4.17 -15.07
C GLN A 43 26.77 -3.53 -13.70
N PHE A 44 25.58 -2.98 -13.47
CA PHE A 44 25.16 -2.46 -12.18
C PHE A 44 25.14 -3.58 -11.12
N ALA A 45 24.53 -4.72 -11.42
CA ALA A 45 24.47 -5.87 -10.51
C ALA A 45 25.85 -6.43 -10.18
N HIS A 46 26.75 -6.47 -11.19
CA HIS A 46 28.15 -6.87 -10.98
C HIS A 46 28.86 -5.89 -10.04
N GLY A 47 28.74 -4.58 -10.30
CA GLY A 47 29.29 -3.55 -9.42
C GLY A 47 28.75 -3.64 -7.98
N LEU A 48 27.43 -3.90 -7.84
CA LEU A 48 26.82 -4.15 -6.52
C LEU A 48 27.46 -5.38 -5.83
N ALA A 49 27.62 -6.47 -6.54
CA ALA A 49 28.11 -7.72 -5.95
C ALA A 49 29.60 -7.69 -5.58
N THR A 50 30.40 -6.97 -6.37
CA THR A 50 31.88 -6.96 -6.26
C THR A 50 32.44 -5.76 -5.50
N ASN A 51 31.64 -4.75 -5.21
CA ASN A 51 32.12 -3.56 -4.51
C ASN A 51 32.50 -3.90 -3.06
N PRO A 52 33.76 -3.68 -2.64
CA PRO A 52 34.24 -4.00 -1.30
C PRO A 52 33.52 -3.20 -0.19
N VAL A 53 32.90 -2.07 -0.50
CA VAL A 53 32.14 -1.24 0.45
C VAL A 53 30.91 -1.97 1.01
N TRP A 54 30.43 -3.03 0.34
CA TRP A 54 29.30 -3.83 0.84
C TRP A 54 29.65 -4.65 2.08
N GLU A 55 30.94 -4.97 2.30
CA GLU A 55 31.38 -5.74 3.47
C GLU A 55 30.41 -6.88 3.82
N TRP A 56 30.21 -7.82 2.90
CA TRP A 56 29.23 -8.90 3.03
C TRP A 56 29.35 -9.71 4.33
N ASP A 57 30.55 -9.75 4.91
CA ASP A 57 30.77 -10.41 6.20
C ASP A 57 30.10 -9.65 7.34
N VAL A 58 30.12 -8.32 7.30
CA VAL A 58 29.38 -7.46 8.25
C VAL A 58 27.88 -7.64 8.07
N PHE A 59 27.39 -7.64 6.84
CA PHE A 59 25.98 -7.90 6.57
C PHE A 59 25.52 -9.23 7.17
N ARG A 60 26.28 -10.32 6.92
CA ARG A 60 25.96 -11.65 7.46
C ARG A 60 25.98 -11.70 8.98
N ALA A 61 26.94 -11.00 9.61
CA ALA A 61 27.08 -10.96 11.07
C ALA A 61 25.89 -10.25 11.74
N TYR A 62 25.32 -9.23 11.09
CA TYR A 62 24.28 -8.42 11.70
C TYR A 62 22.86 -8.77 11.28
N VAL A 63 22.63 -9.30 10.08
CA VAL A 63 21.27 -9.48 9.53
C VAL A 63 20.35 -10.30 10.44
N PHE A 64 20.88 -11.30 11.16
CA PHE A 64 20.15 -12.12 12.12
C PHE A 64 20.65 -11.94 13.56
N SER A 65 21.41 -10.88 13.84
CA SER A 65 21.82 -10.60 15.22
C SER A 65 20.58 -10.38 16.10
N GLU A 66 20.68 -10.81 17.35
CA GLU A 66 19.58 -10.67 18.33
C GLU A 66 19.07 -9.23 18.42
N THR A 67 20.00 -8.26 18.40
CA THR A 67 19.70 -6.84 18.46
C THR A 67 18.83 -6.37 17.28
N ILE A 68 19.14 -6.83 16.06
CA ILE A 68 18.36 -6.49 14.86
C ILE A 68 17.01 -7.21 14.87
N VAL A 69 16.98 -8.49 15.26
CA VAL A 69 15.71 -9.25 15.33
C VAL A 69 14.76 -8.66 16.36
N GLN A 70 15.26 -8.23 17.52
CA GLN A 70 14.48 -7.51 18.53
C GLN A 70 13.94 -6.18 17.97
N ALA A 71 14.77 -5.43 17.25
CA ALA A 71 14.35 -4.17 16.62
C ALA A 71 13.29 -4.39 15.52
N VAL A 72 13.38 -5.45 14.73
CA VAL A 72 12.33 -5.88 13.79
C VAL A 72 11.02 -6.13 14.53
N TRP A 73 11.08 -6.79 15.68
CA TRP A 73 9.89 -7.05 16.50
C TRP A 73 9.23 -5.75 16.98
N VAL A 74 10.02 -4.77 17.44
CA VAL A 74 9.52 -3.44 17.82
C VAL A 74 8.85 -2.75 16.63
N THR A 75 9.46 -2.79 15.45
CA THR A 75 8.87 -2.25 14.20
C THR A 75 7.50 -2.87 13.91
N LEU A 76 7.37 -4.19 14.05
CA LEU A 76 6.11 -4.91 13.86
C LEU A 76 5.05 -4.54 14.91
N GLN A 77 5.45 -4.42 16.19
CA GLN A 77 4.55 -3.99 17.26
C GLN A 77 4.01 -2.57 17.03
N LEU A 78 4.88 -1.62 16.70
CA LEU A 78 4.48 -0.24 16.38
C LEU A 78 3.51 -0.22 15.20
N THR A 79 3.81 -0.97 14.14
CA THR A 79 2.94 -1.09 12.97
C THR A 79 1.57 -1.67 13.34
N ALA A 80 1.54 -2.75 14.13
CA ALA A 80 0.31 -3.41 14.54
C ALA A 80 -0.57 -2.50 15.42
N TYR A 81 0.00 -1.90 16.45
CA TYR A 81 -0.74 -1.00 17.34
C TYR A 81 -1.27 0.22 16.59
N ALA A 82 -0.43 0.88 15.80
CA ALA A 82 -0.83 2.04 15.03
C ALA A 82 -1.86 1.71 13.96
N THR A 83 -1.78 0.54 13.33
CA THR A 83 -2.80 0.06 12.40
C THR A 83 -4.14 -0.13 13.08
N VAL A 84 -4.18 -0.91 14.17
CA VAL A 84 -5.43 -1.22 14.86
C VAL A 84 -6.09 0.05 15.40
N LEU A 85 -5.36 0.84 16.16
CA LEU A 85 -5.89 2.07 16.77
C LEU A 85 -6.23 3.13 15.72
N GLY A 86 -5.38 3.27 14.71
CA GLY A 86 -5.59 4.20 13.61
C GLY A 86 -6.83 3.86 12.77
N PHE A 87 -7.04 2.59 12.42
CA PHE A 87 -8.24 2.18 11.68
C PHE A 87 -9.51 2.23 12.54
N LEU A 88 -9.42 1.94 13.83
CA LEU A 88 -10.57 2.11 14.74
C LEU A 88 -10.99 3.59 14.80
N LEU A 89 -10.07 4.49 15.12
CA LEU A 89 -10.35 5.93 15.19
C LEU A 89 -10.74 6.47 13.80
N GLY A 90 -10.05 6.06 12.74
CA GLY A 90 -10.34 6.46 11.36
C GLY A 90 -11.74 6.04 10.91
N THR A 91 -12.21 4.87 11.34
CA THR A 91 -13.58 4.43 11.07
C THR A 91 -14.60 5.33 11.77
N VAL A 92 -14.37 5.70 13.02
CA VAL A 92 -15.23 6.67 13.74
C VAL A 92 -15.26 8.00 12.99
N LEU A 93 -14.10 8.54 12.61
CA LEU A 93 -14.00 9.80 11.85
C LEU A 93 -14.69 9.71 10.48
N ALA A 94 -14.59 8.57 9.80
CA ALA A 94 -15.31 8.35 8.54
C ALA A 94 -16.83 8.42 8.71
N PHE A 95 -17.37 7.78 9.76
CA PHE A 95 -18.80 7.86 10.07
C PHE A 95 -19.23 9.28 10.48
N MET A 96 -18.39 10.01 11.22
CA MET A 96 -18.65 11.42 11.51
C MET A 96 -18.70 12.26 10.23
N ARG A 97 -17.81 12.02 9.26
CA ARG A 97 -17.80 12.68 7.94
C ARG A 97 -19.01 12.34 7.10
N LEU A 98 -19.56 11.15 7.23
CA LEU A 98 -20.76 10.69 6.52
C LEU A 98 -22.07 11.01 7.27
N SER A 99 -21.98 11.58 8.46
CA SER A 99 -23.13 11.99 9.27
C SER A 99 -23.87 13.17 8.62
N ARG A 100 -25.17 13.33 8.95
CA ARG A 100 -25.95 14.51 8.58
C ARG A 100 -25.71 15.71 9.50
N SER A 101 -25.00 15.53 10.62
CA SER A 101 -24.70 16.61 11.56
C SER A 101 -23.53 17.46 11.04
N PRO A 102 -23.74 18.77 10.79
CA PRO A 102 -22.66 19.64 10.33
C PRO A 102 -21.53 19.76 11.38
N LEU A 103 -21.86 19.68 12.67
CA LEU A 103 -20.85 19.70 13.74
C LEU A 103 -19.89 18.49 13.64
N LEU A 104 -20.43 17.27 13.52
CA LEU A 104 -19.62 16.07 13.39
C LEU A 104 -18.77 16.09 12.11
N GLN A 105 -19.35 16.55 11.00
CA GLN A 105 -18.63 16.71 9.74
C GLN A 105 -17.46 17.67 9.88
N THR A 106 -17.68 18.84 10.50
CA THR A 106 -16.63 19.87 10.66
C THR A 106 -15.51 19.37 11.57
N VAL A 107 -15.83 18.75 12.71
CA VAL A 107 -14.82 18.20 13.63
C VAL A 107 -13.96 17.14 12.92
N ALA A 108 -14.60 16.18 12.25
CA ALA A 108 -13.86 15.13 11.56
C ALA A 108 -13.06 15.68 10.36
N TRP A 109 -13.61 16.65 9.62
CA TRP A 109 -12.92 17.32 8.53
C TRP A 109 -11.68 18.05 9.02
N SER A 110 -11.81 18.85 10.10
CA SER A 110 -10.69 19.60 10.68
C SER A 110 -9.59 18.67 11.15
N TYR A 111 -9.95 17.56 11.83
CA TYR A 111 -8.99 16.54 12.25
C TYR A 111 -8.21 15.98 11.05
N ILE A 112 -8.92 15.50 10.04
CA ILE A 112 -8.34 14.88 8.85
C ILE A 112 -7.43 15.88 8.12
N TRP A 113 -7.89 17.12 7.97
CA TRP A 113 -7.12 18.18 7.32
C TRP A 113 -5.82 18.49 8.07
N ILE A 114 -5.88 18.68 9.39
CA ILE A 114 -4.71 18.97 10.24
C ILE A 114 -3.69 17.84 10.15
N PHE A 115 -4.11 16.60 10.43
CA PHE A 115 -3.19 15.47 10.49
C PHE A 115 -2.60 15.07 9.13
N ARG A 116 -3.28 15.34 8.03
CA ARG A 116 -2.74 15.12 6.68
C ARG A 116 -1.89 16.26 6.17
N SER A 117 -2.02 17.46 6.73
CA SER A 117 -1.22 18.63 6.33
C SER A 117 0.12 18.71 7.03
N ILE A 118 0.27 18.10 8.21
CA ILE A 118 1.49 18.15 9.01
C ILE A 118 2.36 16.92 8.70
N PRO A 119 3.67 17.07 8.40
CA PRO A 119 4.57 15.94 8.23
C PRO A 119 4.58 15.02 9.47
N MET A 120 4.58 13.71 9.24
CA MET A 120 4.53 12.72 10.33
C MET A 120 5.64 12.92 11.37
N ILE A 121 6.86 13.24 10.94
CA ILE A 121 7.98 13.50 11.86
C ILE A 121 7.68 14.63 12.84
N VAL A 122 7.06 15.72 12.37
CA VAL A 122 6.69 16.86 13.22
C VAL A 122 5.64 16.44 14.24
N GLN A 123 4.66 15.64 13.82
CA GLN A 123 3.64 15.10 14.72
C GLN A 123 4.27 14.22 15.81
N LEU A 124 5.18 13.31 15.44
CA LEU A 124 5.86 12.43 16.40
C LEU A 124 6.68 13.21 17.41
N VAL A 125 7.47 14.18 16.98
CA VAL A 125 8.25 15.05 17.86
C VAL A 125 7.34 15.85 18.81
N PHE A 126 6.19 16.33 18.31
CA PHE A 126 5.20 17.02 19.15
C PHE A 126 4.66 16.10 20.26
N TRP A 127 4.20 14.91 19.92
CA TRP A 127 3.66 13.96 20.89
C TRP A 127 4.72 13.47 21.88
N PHE A 128 5.96 13.31 21.44
CA PHE A 128 7.08 12.94 22.29
C PHE A 128 7.38 14.03 23.33
N ASN A 129 7.25 15.30 22.97
CA ASN A 129 7.49 16.42 23.85
C ASN A 129 6.21 16.93 24.55
N LEU A 130 5.13 16.15 24.56
CA LEU A 130 3.86 16.57 25.17
C LEU A 130 4.02 16.91 26.66
N SER A 131 4.87 16.20 27.37
CA SER A 131 5.17 16.45 28.78
C SER A 131 5.84 17.79 29.05
N ALA A 132 6.51 18.39 28.06
CA ALA A 132 7.04 19.74 28.17
C ALA A 132 5.93 20.81 28.16
N LEU A 133 4.80 20.51 27.49
CA LEU A 133 3.63 21.39 27.46
C LEU A 133 2.70 21.14 28.67
N TYR A 134 2.50 19.87 29.01
CA TYR A 134 1.59 19.43 30.05
C TYR A 134 2.32 18.44 30.96
N LYS A 135 2.84 18.92 32.10
CA LYS A 135 3.53 18.05 33.07
C LYS A 135 2.62 17.00 33.67
N GLU A 136 1.37 17.35 33.87
CA GLU A 136 0.33 16.49 34.41
C GLU A 136 -0.87 16.47 33.45
N LEU A 137 -1.42 15.31 33.23
CA LEU A 137 -2.70 15.12 32.57
C LEU A 137 -3.73 14.74 33.65
N GLY A 138 -4.81 15.49 33.72
CA GLY A 138 -5.81 15.29 34.75
C GLY A 138 -7.24 15.33 34.22
N VAL A 139 -8.13 14.76 35.03
CA VAL A 139 -9.58 14.82 34.81
C VAL A 139 -10.17 15.74 35.85
N GLY A 140 -10.91 16.74 35.39
CA GLY A 140 -11.52 17.76 36.26
C GLY A 140 -12.63 18.53 35.53
N ILE A 141 -13.11 19.57 36.15
CA ILE A 141 -14.06 20.50 35.56
C ILE A 141 -13.30 21.45 34.64
N PRO A 142 -13.74 21.64 33.35
CA PRO A 142 -13.11 22.63 32.50
C PRO A 142 -13.06 24.01 33.17
N PHE A 143 -11.84 24.56 33.24
CA PHE A 143 -11.53 25.83 33.94
C PHE A 143 -11.77 25.81 35.47
N GLY A 144 -11.92 24.62 36.07
CA GLY A 144 -12.18 24.40 37.48
C GLY A 144 -11.19 23.43 38.13
N PRO A 145 -11.52 22.87 39.33
CA PRO A 145 -10.65 21.96 40.03
C PRO A 145 -10.40 20.64 39.25
N VAL A 146 -9.15 20.17 39.35
CA VAL A 146 -8.73 18.85 38.85
C VAL A 146 -8.98 17.84 39.97
N PHE A 147 -9.69 16.75 39.67
CA PHE A 147 -10.03 15.71 40.67
C PHE A 147 -8.96 14.62 40.72
N TRP A 148 -8.26 14.40 39.64
CA TRP A 148 -7.22 13.39 39.52
C TRP A 148 -6.22 13.81 38.44
N SER A 149 -4.92 13.72 38.74
CA SER A 149 -3.88 13.97 37.76
C SER A 149 -2.79 12.91 37.83
N VAL A 150 -2.14 12.68 36.73
CA VAL A 150 -1.00 11.78 36.56
C VAL A 150 0.08 12.48 35.77
N ASP A 151 1.32 12.26 36.14
CA ASP A 151 2.47 12.74 35.38
C ASP A 151 2.44 12.21 33.92
N SER A 152 2.60 13.12 32.97
CA SER A 152 2.46 12.82 31.53
C SER A 152 3.47 11.80 31.06
N ASN A 153 4.71 11.81 31.56
CA ASN A 153 5.75 10.85 31.19
C ASN A 153 5.43 9.44 31.70
N THR A 154 4.87 9.38 32.95
CA THR A 154 4.46 8.09 33.53
C THR A 154 3.29 7.48 32.77
N LEU A 155 2.33 8.32 32.33
CA LEU A 155 1.13 7.86 31.64
C LEU A 155 1.41 7.43 30.20
N ILE A 156 2.18 8.22 29.45
CA ILE A 156 2.33 8.02 28.01
C ILE A 156 3.63 7.30 27.66
N GLY A 157 4.73 7.55 28.36
CA GLY A 157 6.05 6.99 28.07
C GLY A 157 6.47 7.15 26.59
N THR A 158 7.71 6.85 26.27
CA THR A 158 8.26 7.05 24.91
C THR A 158 7.54 6.19 23.85
N ILE A 159 7.32 4.91 24.14
CA ILE A 159 6.63 3.99 23.22
C ILE A 159 5.17 4.38 23.06
N GLY A 160 4.52 4.77 24.18
CA GLY A 160 3.14 5.25 24.14
C GLY A 160 2.97 6.49 23.27
N ALA A 161 3.87 7.46 23.37
CA ALA A 161 3.87 8.66 22.53
C ALA A 161 4.04 8.32 21.03
N ALA A 162 4.90 7.36 20.70
CA ALA A 162 5.06 6.89 19.33
C ALA A 162 3.77 6.20 18.82
N VAL A 163 3.19 5.31 19.61
CA VAL A 163 1.94 4.62 19.25
C VAL A 163 0.81 5.63 19.06
N ILE A 164 0.68 6.60 19.95
CA ILE A 164 -0.33 7.68 19.83
C ILE A 164 -0.09 8.47 18.55
N GLY A 165 1.11 9.00 18.34
CA GLY A 165 1.44 9.81 17.18
C GLY A 165 1.20 9.08 15.85
N LEU A 166 1.68 7.84 15.74
CA LEU A 166 1.44 6.99 14.56
C LEU A 166 -0.04 6.68 14.37
N SER A 167 -0.78 6.38 15.45
CA SER A 167 -2.21 6.04 15.38
C SER A 167 -3.06 7.23 14.96
N LEU A 168 -2.78 8.42 15.48
CA LEU A 168 -3.48 9.65 15.12
C LEU A 168 -3.19 10.02 13.66
N HIS A 169 -1.95 9.92 13.23
CA HIS A 169 -1.59 10.10 11.83
C HIS A 169 -2.36 9.12 10.93
N GLN A 170 -2.28 7.84 11.27
CA GLN A 170 -2.93 6.75 10.52
C GLN A 170 -4.45 6.90 10.46
N ALA A 171 -5.07 7.40 11.53
CA ALA A 171 -6.52 7.59 11.60
C ALA A 171 -7.03 8.58 10.54
N ALA A 172 -6.28 9.61 10.22
CA ALA A 172 -6.67 10.59 9.20
C ALA A 172 -6.70 9.97 7.79
N TYR A 173 -5.77 9.08 7.48
CA TYR A 173 -5.74 8.35 6.21
C TYR A 173 -6.79 7.25 6.19
N ALA A 174 -6.91 6.48 7.24
CA ALA A 174 -7.92 5.43 7.38
C ALA A 174 -9.35 5.98 7.26
N ALA A 175 -9.61 7.17 7.80
CA ALA A 175 -10.91 7.84 7.68
C ALA A 175 -11.31 8.08 6.22
N GLU A 176 -10.40 8.58 5.40
CA GLU A 176 -10.65 8.82 3.98
C GLU A 176 -10.75 7.51 3.18
N ILE A 177 -9.98 6.48 3.53
CA ILE A 177 -10.08 5.15 2.94
C ILE A 177 -11.45 4.55 3.20
N VAL A 178 -11.91 4.56 4.45
CA VAL A 178 -13.22 4.02 4.83
C VAL A 178 -14.35 4.83 4.19
N ARG A 179 -14.28 6.16 4.26
CA ARG A 179 -15.25 7.05 3.64
C ARG A 179 -15.34 6.83 2.12
N GLY A 180 -14.21 6.80 1.43
CA GLY A 180 -14.15 6.56 -0.02
C GLY A 180 -14.71 5.19 -0.39
N GLY A 181 -14.42 4.15 0.39
CA GLY A 181 -14.96 2.81 0.17
C GLY A 181 -16.49 2.73 0.36
N VAL A 182 -17.03 3.45 1.35
CA VAL A 182 -18.50 3.52 1.54
C VAL A 182 -19.16 4.28 0.39
N LEU A 183 -18.56 5.38 -0.07
CA LEU A 183 -19.09 6.17 -1.20
C LEU A 183 -18.93 5.46 -2.56
N ALA A 184 -18.07 4.47 -2.67
CA ALA A 184 -17.93 3.66 -3.89
C ALA A 184 -19.07 2.66 -4.11
N VAL A 185 -19.93 2.45 -3.11
CA VAL A 185 -21.12 1.60 -3.23
C VAL A 185 -22.21 2.36 -3.97
N ASP A 186 -22.81 1.73 -4.98
CA ASP A 186 -23.88 2.32 -5.78
C ASP A 186 -25.07 2.77 -4.91
N HIS A 187 -25.50 4.01 -5.08
CA HIS A 187 -26.64 4.60 -4.33
C HIS A 187 -27.94 3.81 -4.51
N GLY A 188 -28.17 3.23 -5.69
CA GLY A 188 -29.34 2.41 -5.98
C GLY A 188 -29.48 1.20 -5.05
N GLN A 189 -28.37 0.67 -4.52
CA GLN A 189 -28.40 -0.42 -3.52
C GLN A 189 -29.07 0.06 -2.22
N SER A 190 -28.80 1.28 -1.81
CA SER A 190 -29.38 1.89 -0.61
C SER A 190 -30.84 2.27 -0.81
N GLU A 191 -31.20 2.76 -1.99
CA GLU A 191 -32.57 3.12 -2.37
C GLU A 191 -33.44 1.87 -2.47
N ALA A 192 -32.99 0.83 -3.16
CA ALA A 192 -33.68 -0.45 -3.25
C ALA A 192 -33.93 -1.09 -1.88
N ALA A 193 -32.91 -1.06 -1.00
CA ALA A 193 -33.04 -1.57 0.36
C ALA A 193 -34.06 -0.76 1.19
N ALA A 194 -34.11 0.56 1.01
CA ALA A 194 -35.07 1.41 1.68
C ALA A 194 -36.50 1.16 1.15
N ALA A 195 -36.67 0.97 -0.16
CA ALA A 195 -37.96 0.63 -0.78
C ALA A 195 -38.50 -0.73 -0.27
N LEU A 196 -37.62 -1.69 0.05
CA LEU A 196 -38.01 -2.96 0.66
C LEU A 196 -38.20 -2.88 2.18
N GLY A 197 -38.14 -1.70 2.80
CA GLY A 197 -38.29 -1.51 4.24
C GLY A 197 -37.17 -2.11 5.10
N ILE A 198 -35.98 -2.36 4.52
CA ILE A 198 -34.85 -2.95 5.26
C ILE A 198 -34.30 -1.92 6.26
N PRO A 199 -34.23 -2.25 7.58
CA PRO A 199 -33.68 -1.33 8.58
C PRO A 199 -32.24 -0.92 8.27
N ARG A 200 -31.89 0.35 8.49
CA ARG A 200 -30.56 0.93 8.16
C ARG A 200 -29.37 0.11 8.64
N LEU A 201 -29.40 -0.37 9.86
CA LEU A 201 -28.30 -1.19 10.41
C LEU A 201 -28.10 -2.49 9.61
N ARG A 202 -29.20 -3.13 9.19
CA ARG A 202 -29.16 -4.35 8.37
C ARG A 202 -28.68 -4.02 6.95
N GLN A 203 -29.12 -2.90 6.38
CA GLN A 203 -28.63 -2.38 5.10
C GLN A 203 -27.12 -2.16 5.12
N ILE A 204 -26.60 -1.43 6.12
CA ILE A 204 -25.15 -1.19 6.27
C ILE A 204 -24.41 -2.52 6.38
N ARG A 205 -24.83 -3.39 7.29
CA ARG A 205 -24.08 -4.61 7.61
C ARG A 205 -24.12 -5.69 6.51
N ARG A 206 -25.25 -5.82 5.78
CA ARG A 206 -25.44 -6.90 4.80
C ARG A 206 -25.30 -6.47 3.35
N ILE A 207 -25.44 -5.18 3.03
CA ILE A 207 -25.40 -4.69 1.66
C ILE A 207 -24.21 -3.76 1.45
N VAL A 208 -24.12 -2.67 2.21
CA VAL A 208 -23.11 -1.63 1.98
C VAL A 208 -21.72 -2.11 2.40
N LEU A 209 -21.57 -2.60 3.63
CA LEU A 209 -20.25 -2.96 4.18
C LEU A 209 -19.52 -4.05 3.37
N PRO A 210 -20.16 -5.17 2.95
CA PRO A 210 -19.47 -6.17 2.13
C PRO A 210 -19.00 -5.62 0.77
N GLN A 211 -19.75 -4.68 0.19
CA GLN A 211 -19.37 -4.04 -1.07
C GLN A 211 -18.28 -2.99 -0.84
N ALA A 212 -18.40 -2.15 0.18
CA ALA A 212 -17.40 -1.16 0.57
C ALA A 212 -16.04 -1.80 0.88
N MET A 213 -16.02 -2.96 1.56
CA MET A 213 -14.79 -3.69 1.89
C MET A 213 -13.96 -4.06 0.66
N ARG A 214 -14.59 -4.26 -0.49
CA ARG A 214 -13.89 -4.54 -1.75
C ARG A 214 -13.05 -3.34 -2.23
N ALA A 215 -13.49 -2.12 -1.93
CA ALA A 215 -12.76 -0.89 -2.25
C ALA A 215 -11.79 -0.50 -1.11
N ILE A 216 -12.18 -0.75 0.15
CA ILE A 216 -11.38 -0.41 1.34
C ILE A 216 -10.12 -1.27 1.43
N LEU A 217 -10.24 -2.60 1.30
CA LEU A 217 -9.15 -3.52 1.61
C LEU A 217 -7.89 -3.33 0.76
N PRO A 218 -7.94 -3.10 -0.57
CA PRO A 218 -6.74 -2.85 -1.35
C PRO A 218 -6.01 -1.58 -0.90
N THR A 219 -6.75 -0.51 -0.67
CA THR A 219 -6.18 0.78 -0.25
C THR A 219 -5.66 0.70 1.19
N ALA A 220 -6.39 0.05 2.09
CA ALA A 220 -5.98 -0.17 3.47
C ALA A 220 -4.70 -1.03 3.55
N GLY A 221 -4.59 -2.07 2.73
CA GLY A 221 -3.38 -2.90 2.66
C GLY A 221 -2.15 -2.09 2.23
N ASN A 222 -2.28 -1.26 1.20
CA ASN A 222 -1.21 -0.38 0.75
C ASN A 222 -0.82 0.64 1.85
N GLU A 223 -1.79 1.15 2.58
CA GLU A 223 -1.58 2.08 3.69
C GLU A 223 -0.83 1.41 4.84
N ILE A 224 -1.16 0.17 5.20
CA ILE A 224 -0.45 -0.60 6.23
C ILE A 224 1.01 -0.86 5.83
N VAL A 225 1.27 -1.21 4.56
CA VAL A 225 2.63 -1.36 4.03
C VAL A 225 3.38 -0.02 4.07
N GLY A 226 2.68 1.10 3.81
CA GLY A 226 3.20 2.45 3.96
C GLY A 226 3.58 2.77 5.40
N LEU A 227 2.69 2.46 6.33
CA LEU A 227 2.89 2.67 7.77
C LEU A 227 4.07 1.85 8.30
N LEU A 228 4.22 0.59 7.90
CA LEU A 228 5.37 -0.25 8.29
C LEU A 228 6.70 0.44 7.95
N LYS A 229 6.82 1.01 6.77
CA LYS A 229 8.01 1.79 6.38
C LYS A 229 8.10 3.12 7.13
N GLY A 230 6.95 3.73 7.36
CA GLY A 230 6.80 4.98 8.10
C GLY A 230 7.23 4.88 9.56
N THR A 231 7.19 3.69 10.18
CA THR A 231 7.70 3.52 11.54
C THR A 231 9.19 3.87 11.66
N SER A 232 9.96 3.82 10.57
CA SER A 232 11.36 4.27 10.58
C SER A 232 11.54 5.72 11.03
N VAL A 233 10.52 6.59 10.84
CA VAL A 233 10.57 8.00 11.26
C VAL A 233 10.59 8.12 12.80
N VAL A 234 10.17 7.08 13.52
CA VAL A 234 10.17 7.03 15.00
C VAL A 234 11.60 7.08 15.57
N TYR A 235 12.64 6.87 14.75
CA TYR A 235 14.04 6.98 15.16
C TYR A 235 14.34 8.30 15.90
N VAL A 236 13.65 9.39 15.58
CA VAL A 236 13.82 10.70 16.21
C VAL A 236 13.48 10.69 17.71
N MET A 237 12.71 9.69 18.16
CA MET A 237 12.31 9.48 19.55
C MET A 237 13.24 8.51 20.29
N SER A 238 14.35 8.10 19.67
CA SER A 238 15.32 7.13 20.22
C SER A 238 14.71 5.78 20.61
N ILE A 239 13.66 5.36 19.91
CA ILE A 239 13.03 4.04 20.09
C ILE A 239 13.80 3.01 19.28
N GLY A 240 14.15 1.89 19.91
CA GLY A 240 14.95 0.80 19.32
C GLY A 240 14.21 -0.02 18.26
N GLU A 241 13.55 0.64 17.29
CA GLU A 241 13.01 0.01 16.09
C GLU A 241 14.15 -0.24 15.07
N LEU A 242 13.84 -0.92 13.98
CA LEU A 242 14.82 -1.42 13.03
C LEU A 242 15.81 -0.35 12.52
N PHE A 243 15.31 0.80 12.06
CA PHE A 243 16.17 1.83 11.48
C PHE A 243 17.03 2.54 12.53
N TYR A 244 16.44 2.86 13.68
CA TYR A 244 17.18 3.42 14.81
C TYR A 244 18.31 2.50 15.26
N GLN A 245 18.03 1.20 15.42
CA GLN A 245 19.03 0.24 15.88
C GLN A 245 20.19 0.09 14.90
N VAL A 246 19.89 0.09 13.60
CA VAL A 246 20.91 0.14 12.55
C VAL A 246 21.77 1.40 12.66
N GLN A 247 21.15 2.58 12.92
CA GLN A 247 21.87 3.83 13.12
C GLN A 247 22.81 3.78 14.35
N VAL A 248 22.32 3.25 15.45
CA VAL A 248 23.15 3.08 16.68
C VAL A 248 24.39 2.21 16.40
N ILE A 249 24.22 1.13 15.65
CA ILE A 249 25.33 0.23 15.34
C ILE A 249 26.34 0.91 14.40
N TYR A 250 25.88 1.51 13.28
CA TYR A 250 26.84 2.14 12.36
C TYR A 250 27.45 3.43 12.94
N GLY A 251 26.76 4.11 13.84
CA GLY A 251 27.35 5.23 14.58
C GLY A 251 28.52 4.86 15.48
N ARG A 252 28.56 3.59 15.94
CA ARG A 252 29.66 3.07 16.78
C ARG A 252 30.82 2.49 15.96
N ASN A 253 30.54 1.83 14.83
CA ASN A 253 31.55 1.09 14.06
C ASN A 253 31.90 1.72 12.71
N GLY A 254 31.24 2.80 12.30
CA GLY A 254 31.46 3.52 11.04
C GLY A 254 30.98 2.79 9.78
N ARG A 255 30.38 1.61 9.91
CA ARG A 255 30.00 0.74 8.77
C ARG A 255 28.58 1.02 8.27
N VAL A 256 28.39 2.20 7.66
CA VAL A 256 27.08 2.70 7.26
C VAL A 256 26.44 1.82 6.19
N ILE A 257 27.15 1.54 5.10
CA ILE A 257 26.57 0.88 3.91
C ILE A 257 26.10 -0.55 4.20
N PRO A 258 26.92 -1.45 4.80
CA PRO A 258 26.49 -2.81 5.08
C PRO A 258 25.31 -2.87 6.06
N LEU A 259 25.24 -1.94 7.02
CA LEU A 259 24.14 -1.90 7.98
C LEU A 259 22.86 -1.30 7.40
N LEU A 260 22.95 -0.32 6.51
CA LEU A 260 21.79 0.13 5.72
C LEU A 260 21.26 -1.00 4.81
N LEU A 261 22.17 -1.85 4.29
CA LEU A 261 21.75 -3.04 3.54
C LEU A 261 20.97 -4.03 4.43
N VAL A 262 21.38 -4.22 5.69
CA VAL A 262 20.63 -5.02 6.68
C VAL A 262 19.22 -4.47 6.86
N ALA A 263 19.07 -3.16 7.11
CA ALA A 263 17.76 -2.53 7.23
C ALA A 263 16.93 -2.71 5.95
N THR A 264 17.54 -2.46 4.79
CA THR A 264 16.88 -2.62 3.49
C THR A 264 16.36 -4.04 3.28
N ALA A 265 17.20 -5.04 3.57
CA ALA A 265 16.82 -6.45 3.43
C ALA A 265 15.60 -6.80 4.30
N TRP A 266 15.59 -6.36 5.55
CA TRP A 266 14.46 -6.59 6.46
C TRP A 266 13.19 -5.86 6.01
N TYR A 267 13.28 -4.57 5.61
CA TYR A 267 12.11 -3.86 5.08
C TYR A 267 11.56 -4.52 3.81
N VAL A 268 12.41 -5.01 2.90
CA VAL A 268 11.98 -5.75 1.71
C VAL A 268 11.27 -7.05 2.11
N VAL A 269 11.80 -7.81 3.06
CA VAL A 269 11.17 -9.04 3.55
C VAL A 269 9.81 -8.73 4.19
N LEU A 270 9.76 -7.79 5.12
CA LEU A 270 8.53 -7.43 5.84
C LEU A 270 7.44 -6.90 4.91
N THR A 271 7.79 -5.98 4.01
CA THR A 271 6.83 -5.45 3.03
C THR A 271 6.37 -6.51 2.04
N SER A 272 7.24 -7.45 1.65
CA SER A 272 6.89 -8.57 0.78
C SER A 272 5.89 -9.52 1.46
N VAL A 273 6.14 -9.87 2.73
CA VAL A 273 5.23 -10.71 3.52
C VAL A 273 3.86 -10.03 3.65
N LEU A 274 3.82 -8.75 4.03
CA LEU A 274 2.56 -8.00 4.12
C LEU A 274 1.83 -7.92 2.77
N SER A 275 2.55 -7.69 1.68
CA SER A 275 1.97 -7.63 0.34
C SER A 275 1.37 -8.98 -0.10
N VAL A 276 2.00 -10.10 0.30
CA VAL A 276 1.44 -11.43 0.07
C VAL A 276 0.16 -11.64 0.88
N VAL A 277 0.17 -11.28 2.17
CA VAL A 277 -1.03 -11.35 3.03
C VAL A 277 -2.14 -10.49 2.44
N GLN A 278 -1.84 -9.23 2.09
CA GLN A 278 -2.77 -8.30 1.43
C GLN A 278 -3.40 -8.94 0.20
N TYR A 279 -2.59 -9.51 -0.69
CA TYR A 279 -3.07 -10.17 -1.91
C TYR A 279 -4.10 -11.28 -1.62
N TYR A 280 -3.87 -12.13 -0.61
CA TYR A 280 -4.81 -13.18 -0.25
C TYR A 280 -6.10 -12.63 0.37
N VAL A 281 -6.02 -11.59 1.18
CA VAL A 281 -7.18 -10.89 1.74
C VAL A 281 -8.02 -10.27 0.63
N GLU A 282 -7.40 -9.51 -0.28
CA GLU A 282 -8.09 -8.93 -1.44
C GLU A 282 -8.78 -9.98 -2.29
N ARG A 283 -8.09 -11.08 -2.57
CA ARG A 283 -8.65 -12.19 -3.35
C ARG A 283 -9.86 -12.85 -2.67
N HIS A 284 -9.86 -12.93 -1.34
CA HIS A 284 -10.99 -13.50 -0.60
C HIS A 284 -12.24 -12.62 -0.76
N TYR A 285 -12.09 -11.31 -0.65
CA TYR A 285 -13.20 -10.35 -0.74
C TYR A 285 -13.62 -10.02 -2.19
N ALA A 286 -12.78 -10.25 -3.17
CA ALA A 286 -13.12 -10.08 -4.59
C ALA A 286 -14.06 -11.17 -5.12
N ARG A 287 -14.28 -12.27 -4.39
CA ARG A 287 -15.21 -13.34 -4.78
C ARG A 287 -16.63 -12.80 -4.82
N GLY A 288 -17.35 -13.04 -5.93
CA GLY A 288 -18.74 -12.60 -6.11
C GLY A 288 -18.92 -11.20 -6.71
N ALA A 289 -17.86 -10.56 -7.20
CA ALA A 289 -17.96 -9.45 -8.15
C ALA A 289 -17.80 -10.01 -9.58
N ASP A 290 -18.44 -9.38 -10.59
CA ASP A 290 -18.32 -9.76 -12.00
C ASP A 290 -16.89 -9.62 -12.57
N ARG A 291 -15.93 -9.22 -11.77
CA ARG A 291 -14.51 -9.15 -12.12
C ARG A 291 -13.81 -10.46 -11.77
N THR A 292 -13.26 -11.10 -12.78
CA THR A 292 -12.32 -12.22 -12.58
C THR A 292 -11.20 -11.80 -11.63
N PRO A 293 -10.96 -12.54 -10.54
CA PRO A 293 -9.92 -12.17 -9.58
C PRO A 293 -8.57 -12.09 -10.29
N PRO A 294 -7.71 -11.13 -9.93
CA PRO A 294 -6.40 -10.99 -10.56
C PRO A 294 -5.62 -12.30 -10.44
N PRO A 295 -4.91 -12.72 -11.52
CA PRO A 295 -4.18 -13.97 -11.51
C PRO A 295 -3.08 -13.94 -10.46
N THR A 296 -2.87 -15.06 -9.74
CA THR A 296 -1.77 -15.19 -8.79
C THR A 296 -0.42 -14.94 -9.48
N PRO A 297 0.64 -14.51 -8.73
CA PRO A 297 1.98 -14.38 -9.30
C PRO A 297 2.42 -15.65 -10.04
N ILE A 298 2.15 -16.83 -9.47
CA ILE A 298 2.42 -18.13 -10.10
C ILE A 298 1.57 -18.32 -11.36
N GLN A 299 0.30 -17.93 -11.36
CA GLN A 299 -0.55 -17.98 -12.54
C GLN A 299 -0.10 -16.99 -13.62
N ARG A 300 0.42 -15.80 -13.27
CA ARG A 300 1.02 -14.86 -14.24
C ARG A 300 2.23 -15.48 -14.90
N VAL A 301 3.15 -16.04 -14.12
CA VAL A 301 4.34 -16.72 -14.66
C VAL A 301 3.93 -17.90 -15.55
N ARG A 302 3.00 -18.75 -15.10
CA ARG A 302 2.50 -19.88 -15.90
C ARG A 302 1.84 -19.41 -17.21
N ARG A 303 1.01 -18.35 -17.18
CA ARG A 303 0.40 -17.78 -18.40
C ARG A 303 1.45 -17.21 -19.33
N PHE A 304 2.46 -16.51 -18.79
CA PHE A 304 3.57 -15.97 -19.59
C PHE A 304 4.36 -17.09 -20.26
N VAL A 305 4.76 -18.12 -19.51
CA VAL A 305 5.47 -19.29 -20.06
C VAL A 305 4.60 -20.06 -21.06
N ALA A 306 3.31 -20.23 -20.80
CA ALA A 306 2.38 -20.89 -21.73
C ALA A 306 2.18 -20.07 -22.99
N ALA A 307 2.12 -18.74 -22.92
CA ALA A 307 2.03 -17.87 -24.09
C ALA A 307 3.31 -17.94 -24.93
N GLN A 308 4.48 -17.96 -24.31
CA GLN A 308 5.74 -18.13 -25.03
C GLN A 308 5.86 -19.52 -25.69
N ARG A 309 5.43 -20.58 -25.01
CA ARG A 309 5.41 -21.94 -25.61
C ARG A 309 4.48 -22.01 -26.82
N ARG A 310 3.30 -21.42 -26.75
CA ARG A 310 2.36 -21.36 -27.91
C ARG A 310 2.95 -20.55 -29.04
N ALA A 311 3.61 -19.44 -28.81
CA ALA A 311 4.29 -18.65 -29.83
C ALA A 311 5.49 -19.39 -30.45
N ALA A 312 6.13 -20.30 -29.73
CA ALA A 312 7.21 -21.14 -30.24
C ALA A 312 6.67 -22.30 -31.12
N THR A 313 5.56 -22.94 -30.70
CA THR A 313 4.93 -24.05 -31.45
C THR A 313 4.22 -23.60 -32.74
N THR A 314 3.74 -22.36 -32.81
CA THR A 314 3.17 -21.79 -34.05
C THR A 314 4.23 -21.40 -35.09
N ARG A 315 5.52 -21.59 -34.77
CA ARG A 315 6.67 -21.28 -35.64
C ARG A 315 7.24 -22.46 -36.42
N GLU A 316 6.62 -23.66 -36.36
CA GLU A 316 7.03 -24.72 -37.25
C GLU A 316 6.56 -24.39 -38.69
N PRO A 317 7.50 -24.24 -39.65
CA PRO A 317 7.13 -24.03 -41.04
C PRO A 317 6.61 -25.35 -41.58
N THR A 318 5.41 -25.34 -42.15
CA THR A 318 5.02 -26.31 -43.15
C THR A 318 5.90 -26.07 -44.37
N GLU A 319 7.11 -26.60 -44.33
CA GLU A 319 7.97 -26.76 -45.48
C GLU A 319 8.13 -28.27 -45.72
N LYS A 320 7.18 -28.81 -46.46
CA LYS A 320 7.36 -30.07 -47.25
C LYS A 320 6.22 -30.17 -48.23
N THR A 321 6.42 -29.75 -49.40
CA THR A 321 6.31 -30.41 -50.75
C THR A 321 6.35 -29.38 -51.83
#